data_d297d54d5875fd0f7c84831dd5bf058b
#
_entry.id   d297d54d5875fd0f7c84831dd5bf058b
#
_cell.length_a   1.000
_cell.length_b   1.000
_cell.length_c   1.000
_cell.angle_alpha   90.00
_cell.angle_beta   90.00
_cell.angle_gamma   90.00
#
_symmetry.space_group_name_H-M   'P 1'
#
loop_
_entity.id
_entity.type
_entity.pdbx_description
1 polymer ?
#
loop_
_entity_poly.entity_id
_entity_poly.type
_entity_poly.pdbx_seq_one_letter_code
_entity_poly.pdbx_strand_id
1 'polypeptide(L)'
;MLRAPAVSRPAWLTALSGGGGGGGRRSPVEVVATAASYLTRTQAADLSGLRAGPLGRWTDGVTALRGDCVTFASHWQAHNHRILTEAGPLWVVLGDSTGQGLGAPSPEGGYVGQALAGLRLRTGLPWRVLNLSVSGALIRDVLHHQLPRLPATANLVTCGIGANDILYTPPARLLRDLRALMGVIPDETVILDLPLPTGIWGFLGRISVPYVARINRTIHETALARGLPVAEVSAHFLPPWAGKFASDSFHPSQAGYRDWTRALLAAIPATAGHRNPQPDPAA
;
A
#
# COMPACT_ATOMS: atom_id res chain seq x y z
N MET A 1 2.75 -38.93 16.24
CA MET A 1 1.76 -37.83 15.97
C MET A 1 1.88 -36.83 17.10
N LEU A 2 2.68 -35.78 16.90
CA LEU A 2 2.84 -34.67 17.86
C LEU A 2 1.94 -33.52 17.40
N ARG A 3 0.94 -33.17 18.23
CA ARG A 3 0.07 -32.01 18.02
C ARG A 3 0.89 -30.73 18.17
N ALA A 4 0.84 -29.83 17.17
CA ALA A 4 1.36 -28.51 17.28
C ALA A 4 0.58 -27.70 18.35
N PRO A 5 1.26 -26.86 19.15
CA PRO A 5 0.59 -26.03 20.15
C PRO A 5 -0.25 -24.95 19.48
N ALA A 6 -1.47 -24.74 20.00
CA ALA A 6 -2.36 -23.67 19.59
C ALA A 6 -1.68 -22.30 19.86
N VAL A 7 -1.52 -21.51 18.82
CA VAL A 7 -1.01 -20.13 18.93
C VAL A 7 -2.12 -19.29 19.56
N SER A 8 -1.92 -18.90 20.82
CA SER A 8 -2.79 -17.98 21.52
C SER A 8 -2.74 -16.59 20.87
N ARG A 9 -3.91 -15.98 20.68
CA ARG A 9 -4.04 -14.60 20.18
C ARG A 9 -3.19 -13.63 21.02
N PRO A 10 -2.35 -12.78 20.42
CA PRO A 10 -1.52 -11.85 21.19
C PRO A 10 -2.39 -10.82 21.94
N ALA A 11 -2.04 -10.55 23.20
CA ALA A 11 -2.79 -9.72 24.15
C ALA A 11 -3.09 -8.28 23.68
N TRP A 12 -2.40 -7.77 22.64
CA TRP A 12 -2.62 -6.42 22.10
C TRP A 12 -3.91 -6.31 21.25
N LEU A 13 -4.43 -7.44 20.69
CA LEU A 13 -5.74 -7.45 20.03
C LEU A 13 -6.88 -7.07 21.00
N THR A 14 -6.71 -7.38 22.28
CA THR A 14 -7.63 -7.04 23.34
C THR A 14 -7.46 -5.57 23.81
N ALA A 15 -6.26 -5.01 23.68
CA ALA A 15 -5.98 -3.62 24.08
C ALA A 15 -6.53 -2.57 23.10
N LEU A 16 -6.74 -2.93 21.83
CA LEU A 16 -7.37 -2.05 20.83
C LEU A 16 -8.91 -2.03 20.94
N SER A 17 -9.52 -2.98 21.67
CA SER A 17 -10.95 -3.05 21.94
C SER A 17 -11.37 -2.39 23.26
N GLY A 18 -10.44 -1.88 24.07
CA GLY A 18 -10.65 -1.29 25.39
C GLY A 18 -10.94 0.20 25.40
N GLY A 19 -11.81 0.69 24.52
CA GLY A 19 -12.35 2.06 24.51
C GLY A 19 -13.85 2.02 24.34
N GLY A 20 -14.58 1.93 25.45
CA GLY A 20 -15.99 2.25 25.69
C GLY A 20 -17.04 1.87 24.66
N GLY A 21 -17.88 0.87 24.97
CA GLY A 21 -19.29 0.85 24.59
C GLY A 21 -19.62 0.37 23.18
N GLY A 22 -20.13 -0.87 23.04
CA GLY A 22 -20.89 -1.34 21.89
C GLY A 22 -20.04 -1.91 20.77
N GLY A 23 -19.74 -3.21 20.81
CA GLY A 23 -19.09 -3.95 19.71
C GLY A 23 -20.01 -4.18 18.50
N GLY A 24 -20.46 -3.07 17.88
CA GLY A 24 -21.11 -3.09 16.57
C GLY A 24 -20.06 -3.25 15.47
N ARG A 25 -20.19 -4.27 14.64
CA ARG A 25 -19.39 -4.40 13.40
C ARG A 25 -19.60 -3.14 12.57
N ARG A 26 -18.55 -2.39 12.32
CA ARG A 26 -18.63 -1.25 11.40
C ARG A 26 -19.02 -1.76 10.03
N SER A 27 -20.05 -1.20 9.44
CA SER A 27 -20.48 -1.56 8.10
C SER A 27 -19.39 -1.20 7.08
N PRO A 28 -19.29 -1.88 5.92
CA PRO A 28 -18.39 -1.50 4.85
C PRO A 28 -18.53 -0.03 4.45
N VAL A 29 -19.72 0.55 4.58
CA VAL A 29 -20.00 1.98 4.34
C VAL A 29 -19.28 2.88 5.34
N GLU A 30 -19.21 2.51 6.64
CA GLU A 30 -18.45 3.25 7.66
C GLU A 30 -16.94 3.20 7.41
N VAL A 31 -16.43 2.09 6.87
CA VAL A 31 -15.02 1.93 6.45
C VAL A 31 -14.67 2.96 5.37
N VAL A 32 -15.53 3.13 4.36
CA VAL A 32 -15.32 4.08 3.27
C VAL A 32 -15.50 5.54 3.73
N ALA A 33 -16.50 5.83 4.55
CA ALA A 33 -16.73 7.17 5.10
C ALA A 33 -15.56 7.66 5.98
N THR A 34 -14.93 6.76 6.74
CA THR A 34 -13.78 7.11 7.58
C THR A 34 -12.51 7.32 6.74
N ALA A 35 -12.36 6.62 5.60
CA ALA A 35 -11.28 6.89 4.64
C ALA A 35 -11.40 8.30 4.05
N ALA A 36 -12.59 8.76 3.71
CA ALA A 36 -12.84 10.13 3.21
C ALA A 36 -12.46 11.20 4.25
N SER A 37 -12.78 10.99 5.53
CA SER A 37 -12.42 11.95 6.60
C SER A 37 -10.90 11.99 6.89
N TYR A 38 -10.18 10.91 6.56
CA TYR A 38 -8.73 10.85 6.68
C TYR A 38 -8.04 11.60 5.53
N LEU A 39 -8.58 11.49 4.32
CA LEU A 39 -8.10 12.22 3.14
C LEU A 39 -8.09 13.74 3.35
N THR A 40 -9.13 14.29 3.98
CA THR A 40 -9.22 15.72 4.30
C THR A 40 -8.17 16.20 5.31
N ARG A 41 -7.67 15.35 6.19
CA ARG A 41 -6.60 15.72 7.13
C ARG A 41 -5.20 15.67 6.52
N THR A 42 -4.94 14.74 5.60
CA THR A 42 -3.64 14.64 4.91
C THR A 42 -3.46 15.68 3.81
N GLN A 43 -4.54 16.25 3.29
CA GLN A 43 -4.49 17.39 2.35
C GLN A 43 -4.02 18.70 3.00
N ALA A 44 -4.10 18.82 4.32
CA ALA A 44 -3.73 20.02 5.08
C ALA A 44 -2.26 20.05 5.54
N ALA A 45 -1.42 19.07 5.16
CA ALA A 45 0.01 19.16 5.42
C ALA A 45 0.60 20.34 4.63
N ASP A 46 0.89 21.41 5.34
CA ASP A 46 1.43 22.65 4.79
C ASP A 46 2.84 22.41 4.23
N LEU A 47 2.93 22.32 2.91
CA LEU A 47 4.20 22.30 2.18
C LEU A 47 4.72 23.71 1.87
N SER A 48 4.14 24.78 2.48
CA SER A 48 4.52 26.16 2.25
C SER A 48 5.98 26.48 2.61
N GLY A 49 6.61 25.68 3.51
CA GLY A 49 8.02 25.84 3.89
C GLY A 49 9.04 25.33 2.86
N LEU A 50 8.62 24.63 1.79
CA LEU A 50 9.55 24.04 0.80
C LEU A 50 9.74 24.90 -0.47
N ARG A 51 9.22 26.11 -0.50
CA ARG A 51 9.14 26.95 -1.71
C ARG A 51 10.41 27.69 -2.13
N ALA A 52 11.51 27.60 -1.41
CA ALA A 52 12.72 28.39 -1.71
C ALA A 52 13.93 27.47 -2.02
N GLY A 53 14.44 27.52 -3.26
CA GLY A 53 15.70 26.92 -3.66
C GLY A 53 15.61 25.99 -4.89
N PRO A 54 16.67 25.25 -5.24
CA PRO A 54 16.69 24.29 -6.36
C PRO A 54 15.66 23.15 -6.23
N LEU A 55 15.00 23.05 -5.09
CA LEU A 55 13.82 22.22 -4.84
C LEU A 55 12.53 22.78 -5.49
N GLY A 56 12.54 23.98 -6.05
CA GLY A 56 11.36 24.62 -6.66
C GLY A 56 10.70 23.79 -7.77
N ARG A 57 11.48 23.15 -8.63
CA ARG A 57 10.94 22.24 -9.67
C ARG A 57 10.23 21.05 -9.09
N TRP A 58 10.69 20.56 -7.95
CA TRP A 58 10.05 19.47 -7.23
C TRP A 58 8.73 19.88 -6.59
N THR A 59 8.68 21.13 -6.06
CA THR A 59 7.43 21.69 -5.51
C THR A 59 6.38 21.96 -6.58
N ASP A 60 6.76 22.34 -7.79
CA ASP A 60 5.84 22.55 -8.91
C ASP A 60 5.23 21.24 -9.38
N GLY A 61 6.03 20.17 -9.52
CA GLY A 61 5.55 18.82 -9.82
C GLY A 61 4.61 18.28 -8.75
N VAL A 62 4.96 18.43 -7.47
CA VAL A 62 4.12 18.05 -6.33
C VAL A 62 2.82 18.88 -6.29
N THR A 63 2.88 20.17 -6.65
CA THR A 63 1.70 21.03 -6.70
C THR A 63 0.77 20.63 -7.85
N ALA A 64 1.30 20.26 -9.01
CA ALA A 64 0.51 19.77 -10.15
C ALA A 64 -0.23 18.48 -9.76
N LEU A 65 0.41 17.56 -9.02
CA LEU A 65 -0.21 16.31 -8.58
C LEU A 65 -1.18 16.45 -7.40
N ARG A 66 -1.27 17.62 -6.75
CA ARG A 66 -2.26 17.85 -5.67
C ARG A 66 -3.70 17.76 -6.17
N GLY A 67 -3.99 18.30 -7.35
CA GLY A 67 -5.29 18.15 -8.01
C GLY A 67 -5.61 16.68 -8.29
N ASP A 68 -4.62 15.94 -8.75
CA ASP A 68 -4.71 14.52 -9.04
C ASP A 68 -4.95 13.70 -7.77
N CYS A 69 -4.34 14.06 -6.62
CA CYS A 69 -4.59 13.37 -5.35
C CYS A 69 -6.08 13.36 -4.98
N VAL A 70 -6.78 14.49 -5.14
CA VAL A 70 -8.23 14.59 -4.85
C VAL A 70 -9.04 13.76 -5.84
N THR A 71 -8.71 13.85 -7.13
CA THR A 71 -9.37 13.12 -8.20
C THR A 71 -9.23 11.60 -8.01
N PHE A 72 -8.01 11.12 -7.75
CA PHE A 72 -7.73 9.70 -7.55
C PHE A 72 -8.37 9.17 -6.26
N ALA A 73 -8.32 9.96 -5.18
CA ALA A 73 -9.00 9.60 -3.93
C ALA A 73 -10.51 9.48 -4.11
N SER A 74 -11.13 10.44 -4.81
CA SER A 74 -12.58 10.42 -5.10
C SER A 74 -12.97 9.24 -5.99
N HIS A 75 -12.14 8.93 -7.01
CA HIS A 75 -12.33 7.75 -7.85
C HIS A 75 -12.33 6.47 -7.01
N TRP A 76 -11.30 6.25 -6.17
CA TRP A 76 -11.21 5.05 -5.35
C TRP A 76 -12.31 4.99 -4.30
N GLN A 77 -12.76 6.12 -3.77
CA GLN A 77 -13.93 6.15 -2.88
C GLN A 77 -15.18 5.65 -3.59
N ALA A 78 -15.49 6.19 -4.77
CA ALA A 78 -16.65 5.76 -5.56
C ALA A 78 -16.52 4.29 -6.00
N HIS A 79 -15.33 3.87 -6.41
CA HIS A 79 -15.02 2.49 -6.76
C HIS A 79 -15.26 1.54 -5.58
N ASN A 80 -14.72 1.86 -4.40
CA ASN A 80 -14.86 1.05 -3.19
C ASN A 80 -16.33 0.86 -2.80
N HIS A 81 -17.15 1.89 -2.92
CA HIS A 81 -18.60 1.76 -2.69
C HIS A 81 -19.26 0.76 -3.65
N ARG A 82 -18.95 0.86 -4.94
CA ARG A 82 -19.55 0.01 -5.97
C ARG A 82 -19.18 -1.46 -5.76
N ILE A 83 -17.91 -1.77 -5.50
CA ILE A 83 -17.42 -3.16 -5.42
C ILE A 83 -17.98 -3.92 -4.21
N LEU A 84 -18.53 -3.25 -3.21
CA LEU A 84 -19.09 -3.92 -2.03
C LEU A 84 -20.33 -4.78 -2.36
N THR A 85 -21.03 -4.45 -3.45
CA THR A 85 -22.21 -5.19 -3.93
C THR A 85 -21.87 -6.21 -5.02
N GLU A 86 -20.63 -6.22 -5.50
CA GLU A 86 -20.20 -7.14 -6.56
C GLU A 86 -19.77 -8.49 -5.96
N ALA A 87 -19.93 -9.56 -6.75
CA ALA A 87 -19.45 -10.90 -6.41
C ALA A 87 -18.01 -11.13 -6.89
N GLY A 88 -17.32 -12.09 -6.30
CA GLY A 88 -15.98 -12.49 -6.69
C GLY A 88 -14.93 -12.32 -5.58
N PRO A 89 -13.72 -12.85 -5.81
CA PRO A 89 -12.65 -12.75 -4.82
C PRO A 89 -12.24 -11.29 -4.59
N LEU A 90 -11.97 -10.98 -3.32
CA LEU A 90 -11.65 -9.62 -2.86
C LEU A 90 -10.15 -9.46 -2.65
N TRP A 91 -9.56 -8.54 -3.38
CA TRP A 91 -8.21 -8.03 -3.15
C TRP A 91 -8.27 -6.72 -2.36
N VAL A 92 -7.57 -6.61 -1.25
CA VAL A 92 -7.45 -5.38 -0.46
C VAL A 92 -6.04 -4.80 -0.61
N VAL A 93 -5.96 -3.53 -0.92
CA VAL A 93 -4.71 -2.78 -1.09
C VAL A 93 -4.51 -1.84 0.08
N LEU A 94 -3.38 -1.98 0.76
CA LEU A 94 -2.90 -1.07 1.79
C LEU A 94 -1.69 -0.30 1.25
N GLY A 95 -1.59 0.98 1.56
CA GLY A 95 -0.45 1.76 1.09
C GLY A 95 -0.65 3.26 1.02
N ASP A 96 0.07 3.89 0.10
CA ASP A 96 0.14 5.33 -0.08
C ASP A 96 -0.36 5.78 -1.48
N SER A 97 0.15 6.92 -1.97
CA SER A 97 -0.18 7.48 -3.29
C SER A 97 0.11 6.53 -4.45
N THR A 98 1.11 5.66 -4.33
CA THR A 98 1.44 4.68 -5.37
C THR A 98 0.34 3.63 -5.48
N GLY A 99 -0.27 3.22 -4.36
CA GLY A 99 -1.44 2.35 -4.32
C GLY A 99 -2.67 2.98 -4.96
N GLN A 100 -2.79 4.31 -4.92
CA GLN A 100 -3.83 5.04 -5.65
C GLN A 100 -3.53 5.19 -7.14
N GLY A 101 -2.27 4.97 -7.56
CA GLY A 101 -1.82 5.10 -8.94
C GLY A 101 -1.37 6.50 -9.32
N LEU A 102 -1.07 7.36 -8.34
CA LEU A 102 -0.65 8.74 -8.59
C LEU A 102 0.56 8.78 -9.53
N GLY A 103 0.55 9.68 -10.51
CA GLY A 103 1.55 9.76 -11.56
C GLY A 103 1.17 9.04 -12.87
N ALA A 104 0.18 8.14 -12.84
CA ALA A 104 -0.44 7.62 -14.06
C ALA A 104 -1.51 8.59 -14.58
N PRO A 105 -1.92 8.50 -15.86
CA PRO A 105 -2.99 9.35 -16.42
C PRO A 105 -4.38 9.10 -15.79
N SER A 106 -4.59 7.93 -15.22
CA SER A 106 -5.80 7.55 -14.49
C SER A 106 -5.48 6.54 -13.39
N PRO A 107 -6.36 6.34 -12.39
CA PRO A 107 -6.17 5.33 -11.34
C PRO A 107 -5.96 3.91 -11.87
N GLU A 108 -6.64 3.56 -12.98
CA GLU A 108 -6.48 2.25 -13.65
C GLU A 108 -5.10 2.09 -14.31
N GLY A 109 -4.44 3.19 -14.67
CA GLY A 109 -3.07 3.21 -15.19
C GLY A 109 -2.01 2.96 -14.11
N GLY A 110 -2.36 3.04 -12.83
CA GLY A 110 -1.51 2.65 -11.70
C GLY A 110 -1.31 1.13 -11.61
N TYR A 111 -0.38 0.68 -10.76
CA TYR A 111 -0.07 -0.75 -10.64
C TYR A 111 -1.27 -1.56 -10.13
N VAL A 112 -2.13 -0.98 -9.30
CA VAL A 112 -3.33 -1.66 -8.78
C VAL A 112 -4.31 -1.97 -9.91
N GLY A 113 -4.63 -0.98 -10.75
CA GLY A 113 -5.52 -1.19 -11.90
C GLY A 113 -4.94 -2.18 -12.91
N GLN A 114 -3.66 -2.03 -13.24
CA GLN A 114 -2.97 -2.94 -14.16
C GLN A 114 -2.91 -4.38 -13.60
N ALA A 115 -2.58 -4.55 -12.31
CA ALA A 115 -2.52 -5.87 -11.68
C ALA A 115 -3.91 -6.51 -11.54
N LEU A 116 -4.97 -5.73 -11.28
CA LEU A 116 -6.34 -6.22 -11.27
C LEU A 116 -6.73 -6.83 -12.63
N ALA A 117 -6.41 -6.14 -13.72
CA ALA A 117 -6.62 -6.66 -15.07
C ALA A 117 -5.81 -7.96 -15.31
N GLY A 118 -4.55 -7.98 -14.88
CA GLY A 118 -3.69 -9.15 -14.96
C GLY A 118 -4.18 -10.34 -14.14
N LEU A 119 -4.70 -10.11 -12.93
CA LEU A 119 -5.31 -11.14 -12.08
C LEU A 119 -6.55 -11.75 -12.74
N ARG A 120 -7.44 -10.91 -13.24
CA ARG A 120 -8.64 -11.35 -13.96
C ARG A 120 -8.29 -12.22 -15.17
N LEU A 121 -7.32 -11.78 -15.96
CA LEU A 121 -6.84 -12.53 -17.14
C LEU A 121 -6.20 -13.87 -16.73
N ARG A 122 -5.34 -13.87 -15.71
CA ARG A 122 -4.60 -15.06 -15.26
C ARG A 122 -5.49 -16.14 -14.65
N THR A 123 -6.49 -15.72 -13.89
CA THR A 123 -7.33 -16.63 -13.10
C THR A 123 -8.70 -16.93 -13.71
N GLY A 124 -9.16 -16.10 -14.65
CA GLY A 124 -10.54 -16.15 -15.16
C GLY A 124 -11.61 -15.72 -14.13
N LEU A 125 -11.20 -15.32 -12.93
CA LEU A 125 -12.12 -14.95 -11.84
C LEU A 125 -12.47 -13.45 -11.90
N PRO A 126 -13.70 -13.06 -11.48
CA PRO A 126 -14.13 -11.66 -11.45
C PRO A 126 -13.57 -10.96 -10.20
N TRP A 127 -12.25 -10.82 -10.12
CA TRP A 127 -11.59 -10.12 -9.02
C TRP A 127 -12.11 -8.70 -8.86
N ARG A 128 -12.37 -8.32 -7.63
CA ARG A 128 -12.69 -6.96 -7.22
C ARG A 128 -11.61 -6.45 -6.27
N VAL A 129 -11.35 -5.15 -6.27
CA VAL A 129 -10.33 -4.55 -5.43
C VAL A 129 -10.91 -3.51 -4.49
N LEU A 130 -10.64 -3.63 -3.19
CA LEU A 130 -10.89 -2.60 -2.17
C LEU A 130 -9.57 -1.86 -1.93
N ASN A 131 -9.48 -0.63 -2.39
CA ASN A 131 -8.28 0.16 -2.23
C ASN A 131 -8.38 1.07 -1.01
N LEU A 132 -7.66 0.74 0.06
CA LEU A 132 -7.57 1.50 1.30
C LEU A 132 -6.35 2.43 1.36
N SER A 133 -5.54 2.46 0.29
CA SER A 133 -4.35 3.32 0.24
C SER A 133 -4.72 4.80 0.25
N VAL A 134 -3.85 5.63 0.83
CA VAL A 134 -4.07 7.07 1.00
C VAL A 134 -2.81 7.83 0.62
N SER A 135 -2.92 8.81 -0.28
CA SER A 135 -1.79 9.67 -0.66
C SER A 135 -1.15 10.31 0.58
N GLY A 136 0.18 10.25 0.66
CA GLY A 136 0.94 10.78 1.80
C GLY A 136 0.96 9.90 3.06
N ALA A 137 0.31 8.73 3.04
CA ALA A 137 0.32 7.83 4.19
C ALA A 137 1.73 7.40 4.58
N LEU A 138 1.94 7.26 5.87
CA LEU A 138 3.12 6.69 6.51
C LEU A 138 2.82 5.28 7.01
N ILE A 139 3.85 4.53 7.37
CA ILE A 139 3.72 3.17 7.94
C ILE A 139 2.74 3.14 9.12
N ARG A 140 2.82 4.13 10.02
CA ARG A 140 1.89 4.27 11.16
C ARG A 140 0.44 4.47 10.73
N ASP A 141 0.20 5.09 9.57
CA ASP A 141 -1.14 5.33 9.07
C ASP A 141 -1.75 4.05 8.53
N VAL A 142 -0.96 3.19 7.90
CA VAL A 142 -1.39 1.84 7.55
C VAL A 142 -1.73 1.06 8.81
N LEU A 143 -0.84 1.08 9.82
CA LEU A 143 -1.01 0.33 11.08
C LEU A 143 -2.29 0.74 11.84
N HIS A 144 -2.55 2.05 11.95
CA HIS A 144 -3.61 2.57 12.82
C HIS A 144 -4.93 2.90 12.09
N HIS A 145 -4.90 3.08 10.78
CA HIS A 145 -6.06 3.55 10.02
C HIS A 145 -6.49 2.63 8.87
N GLN A 146 -5.58 1.95 8.18
CA GLN A 146 -5.94 1.08 7.08
C GLN A 146 -6.16 -0.37 7.54
N LEU A 147 -5.19 -0.92 8.28
CA LEU A 147 -5.24 -2.31 8.76
C LEU A 147 -6.49 -2.64 9.62
N PRO A 148 -6.96 -1.75 10.54
CA PRO A 148 -8.21 -2.00 11.28
C PRO A 148 -9.48 -2.04 10.42
N ARG A 149 -9.39 -1.65 9.15
CA ARG A 149 -10.51 -1.66 8.19
C ARG A 149 -10.47 -2.85 7.24
N LEU A 150 -9.48 -3.71 7.39
CA LEU A 150 -9.33 -4.90 6.56
C LEU A 150 -10.52 -5.85 6.81
N PRO A 151 -11.33 -6.17 5.79
CA PRO A 151 -12.42 -7.13 5.96
C PRO A 151 -11.85 -8.54 6.11
N ALA A 152 -12.46 -9.36 6.98
CA ALA A 152 -12.07 -10.76 7.16
C ALA A 152 -12.26 -11.62 5.89
N THR A 153 -13.06 -11.14 4.94
CA THR A 153 -13.35 -11.81 3.67
C THR A 153 -12.32 -11.52 2.57
N ALA A 154 -11.21 -10.85 2.88
CA ALA A 154 -10.15 -10.62 1.90
C ALA A 154 -9.50 -11.92 1.45
N ASN A 155 -9.46 -12.16 0.13
CA ASN A 155 -8.80 -13.30 -0.49
C ASN A 155 -7.32 -13.00 -0.82
N LEU A 156 -6.98 -11.73 -0.94
CA LEU A 156 -5.63 -11.23 -1.18
C LEU A 156 -5.46 -9.90 -0.47
N VAL A 157 -4.35 -9.72 0.23
CA VAL A 157 -3.94 -8.43 0.80
C VAL A 157 -2.58 -8.06 0.23
N THR A 158 -2.41 -6.81 -0.15
CA THR A 158 -1.10 -6.26 -0.55
C THR A 158 -0.79 -5.01 0.23
N CYS A 159 0.48 -4.78 0.56
CA CYS A 159 0.92 -3.60 1.29
C CYS A 159 2.17 -3.01 0.66
N GLY A 160 2.05 -1.80 0.10
CA GLY A 160 3.16 -1.02 -0.43
C GLY A 160 3.25 0.32 0.29
N ILE A 161 4.24 0.48 1.20
CA ILE A 161 4.35 1.64 2.09
C ILE A 161 5.80 1.89 2.50
N GLY A 162 6.14 3.13 2.84
CA GLY A 162 7.41 3.51 3.42
C GLY A 162 8.19 4.56 2.64
N ALA A 163 7.80 4.86 1.39
CA ALA A 163 8.46 5.89 0.59
C ALA A 163 8.33 7.28 1.25
N ASN A 164 7.16 7.62 1.78
CA ASN A 164 6.94 8.87 2.51
C ASN A 164 7.72 8.90 3.84
N ASP A 165 7.86 7.75 4.50
CA ASP A 165 8.60 7.65 5.76
C ASP A 165 10.08 8.01 5.60
N ILE A 166 10.68 7.74 4.43
CA ILE A 166 12.07 8.15 4.13
C ILE A 166 12.24 9.66 4.30
N LEU A 167 11.22 10.44 3.97
CA LEU A 167 11.25 11.90 3.99
C LEU A 167 10.81 12.49 5.34
N TYR A 168 9.87 11.83 6.04
CA TYR A 168 9.14 12.43 7.16
C TYR A 168 9.31 11.70 8.49
N THR A 169 9.94 10.51 8.51
CA THR A 169 10.10 9.71 9.73
C THR A 169 11.59 9.51 10.06
N PRO A 170 12.04 9.79 11.29
CA PRO A 170 13.42 9.49 11.69
C PRO A 170 13.76 8.01 11.45
N PRO A 171 14.98 7.68 10.95
CA PRO A 171 15.34 6.32 10.51
C PRO A 171 15.08 5.21 11.54
N ALA A 172 15.43 5.46 12.81
CA ALA A 172 15.20 4.48 13.88
C ALA A 172 13.71 4.21 14.12
N ARG A 173 12.88 5.26 14.00
CA ARG A 173 11.43 5.15 14.12
C ARG A 173 10.82 4.43 12.93
N LEU A 174 11.25 4.76 11.70
CA LEU A 174 10.80 4.08 10.49
C LEU A 174 10.98 2.57 10.60
N LEU A 175 12.19 2.11 10.96
CA LEU A 175 12.47 0.68 11.07
C LEU A 175 11.69 0.00 12.21
N ARG A 176 11.40 0.72 13.29
CA ARG A 176 10.57 0.23 14.39
C ARG A 176 9.11 0.08 13.94
N ASP A 177 8.55 1.13 13.32
CA ASP A 177 7.17 1.17 12.87
C ASP A 177 6.94 0.12 11.74
N LEU A 178 7.94 -0.08 10.85
CA LEU A 178 7.93 -1.13 9.84
C LEU A 178 7.86 -2.53 10.46
N ARG A 179 8.71 -2.83 11.44
CA ARG A 179 8.66 -4.11 12.14
C ARG A 179 7.34 -4.32 12.89
N ALA A 180 6.80 -3.26 13.50
CA ALA A 180 5.50 -3.31 14.14
C ALA A 180 4.38 -3.63 13.15
N LEU A 181 4.34 -2.96 12.00
CA LEU A 181 3.38 -3.26 10.93
C LEU A 181 3.51 -4.69 10.45
N MET A 182 4.73 -5.09 10.08
CA MET A 182 4.97 -6.43 9.58
C MET A 182 4.76 -7.54 10.63
N GLY A 183 4.79 -7.19 11.92
CA GLY A 183 4.46 -8.11 13.02
C GLY A 183 2.97 -8.42 13.14
N VAL A 184 2.09 -7.56 12.63
CA VAL A 184 0.63 -7.63 12.83
C VAL A 184 -0.18 -7.75 11.54
N ILE A 185 0.44 -7.50 10.40
CA ILE A 185 -0.22 -7.65 9.11
C ILE A 185 -0.63 -9.11 8.91
N PRO A 186 -1.77 -9.41 8.25
CA PRO A 186 -2.22 -10.79 8.05
C PRO A 186 -1.16 -11.66 7.37
N ASP A 187 -1.16 -12.94 7.73
CA ASP A 187 -0.33 -13.92 7.04
C ASP A 187 -0.68 -13.94 5.55
N GLU A 188 0.33 -14.23 4.71
CA GLU A 188 0.20 -14.26 3.25
C GLU A 188 -0.05 -12.90 2.58
N THR A 189 -0.01 -11.77 3.34
CA THR A 189 0.02 -10.45 2.73
C THR A 189 1.24 -10.32 1.82
N VAL A 190 1.03 -9.93 0.56
CA VAL A 190 2.13 -9.60 -0.35
C VAL A 190 2.67 -8.23 0.01
N ILE A 191 3.92 -8.17 0.44
CA ILE A 191 4.60 -6.93 0.77
C ILE A 191 5.34 -6.42 -0.46
N LEU A 192 5.18 -5.16 -0.83
CA LEU A 192 6.01 -4.53 -1.86
C LEU A 192 7.24 -3.94 -1.20
N ASP A 193 8.43 -4.28 -1.68
CA ASP A 193 9.64 -3.58 -1.29
C ASP A 193 9.74 -2.21 -1.99
N LEU A 194 10.65 -1.36 -1.54
CA LEU A 194 10.79 -0.01 -2.06
C LEU A 194 11.71 0.01 -3.28
N PRO A 195 11.35 0.75 -4.36
CA PRO A 195 12.26 0.96 -5.47
C PRO A 195 13.54 1.64 -5.02
N LEU A 196 14.69 1.23 -5.55
CA LEU A 196 15.94 1.94 -5.27
C LEU A 196 15.93 3.30 -5.99
N PRO A 197 16.29 4.39 -5.30
CA PRO A 197 16.15 5.75 -5.83
C PRO A 197 17.24 6.13 -6.85
N THR A 198 17.74 5.17 -7.63
CA THR A 198 18.81 5.38 -8.61
C THR A 198 18.38 6.22 -9.81
N GLY A 199 17.07 6.28 -10.10
CA GLY A 199 16.49 7.11 -11.15
C GLY A 199 15.91 8.43 -10.66
N ILE A 200 15.89 8.66 -9.35
CA ILE A 200 15.29 9.82 -8.71
C ILE A 200 16.40 10.77 -8.23
N TRP A 201 16.22 12.09 -8.42
CA TRP A 201 17.03 13.15 -7.81
C TRP A 201 18.55 13.11 -8.06
N GLY A 202 19.03 12.46 -9.10
CA GLY A 202 20.45 12.48 -9.47
C GLY A 202 21.37 12.05 -8.31
N PHE A 203 22.23 12.98 -7.84
CA PHE A 203 23.18 12.70 -6.76
C PHE A 203 22.50 12.33 -5.42
N LEU A 204 21.42 13.04 -5.03
CA LEU A 204 20.69 12.77 -3.79
C LEU A 204 20.03 11.39 -3.81
N GLY A 205 19.49 10.97 -4.94
CA GLY A 205 19.00 9.61 -5.09
C GLY A 205 20.10 8.57 -4.86
N ARG A 206 21.27 8.79 -5.45
CA ARG A 206 22.40 7.86 -5.31
C ARG A 206 22.89 7.72 -3.88
N ILE A 207 22.99 8.79 -3.10
CA ILE A 207 23.43 8.73 -1.70
C ILE A 207 22.37 8.13 -0.77
N SER A 208 21.09 8.13 -1.14
CA SER A 208 20.04 7.49 -0.36
C SER A 208 19.88 5.99 -0.61
N VAL A 209 20.51 5.45 -1.67
CA VAL A 209 20.46 4.01 -2.00
C VAL A 209 20.82 3.10 -0.81
N PRO A 210 21.91 3.31 -0.04
CA PRO A 210 22.23 2.44 1.09
C PRO A 210 21.14 2.45 2.18
N TYR A 211 20.48 3.59 2.37
CA TYR A 211 19.40 3.71 3.34
C TYR A 211 18.16 2.93 2.91
N VAL A 212 17.72 3.11 1.65
CA VAL A 212 16.58 2.35 1.10
C VAL A 212 16.90 0.85 1.06
N ALA A 213 18.12 0.46 0.68
CA ALA A 213 18.56 -0.92 0.70
C ALA A 213 18.50 -1.54 2.12
N ARG A 214 18.78 -0.74 3.17
CA ARG A 214 18.62 -1.18 4.56
C ARG A 214 17.14 -1.40 4.92
N ILE A 215 16.26 -0.53 4.47
CA ILE A 215 14.81 -0.70 4.68
C ILE A 215 14.34 -1.97 3.98
N ASN A 216 14.70 -2.17 2.71
CA ASN A 216 14.35 -3.36 1.94
C ASN A 216 14.88 -4.63 2.61
N ARG A 217 16.12 -4.62 3.11
CA ARG A 217 16.67 -5.75 3.88
C ARG A 217 15.78 -6.08 5.09
N THR A 218 15.33 -5.06 5.84
CA THR A 218 14.42 -5.28 6.97
C THR A 218 13.08 -5.86 6.52
N ILE A 219 12.54 -5.40 5.36
CA ILE A 219 11.34 -5.98 4.75
C ILE A 219 11.57 -7.47 4.47
N HIS A 220 12.63 -7.81 3.72
CA HIS A 220 12.91 -9.19 3.31
C HIS A 220 13.18 -10.12 4.51
N GLU A 221 13.99 -9.69 5.47
CA GLU A 221 14.29 -10.47 6.68
C GLU A 221 13.00 -10.76 7.50
N THR A 222 12.15 -9.74 7.68
CA THR A 222 10.92 -9.90 8.46
C THR A 222 9.88 -10.70 7.67
N ALA A 223 9.79 -10.52 6.36
CA ALA A 223 8.91 -11.28 5.49
C ALA A 223 9.31 -12.77 5.49
N LEU A 224 10.59 -13.07 5.34
CA LEU A 224 11.12 -14.44 5.39
C LEU A 224 10.78 -15.11 6.73
N ALA A 225 10.99 -14.42 7.84
CA ALA A 225 10.69 -14.95 9.18
C ALA A 225 9.21 -15.27 9.40
N ARG A 226 8.32 -14.65 8.63
CA ARG A 226 6.86 -14.84 8.69
C ARG A 226 6.28 -15.62 7.52
N GLY A 227 7.09 -16.01 6.53
CA GLY A 227 6.61 -16.65 5.31
C GLY A 227 5.74 -15.72 4.44
N LEU A 228 5.93 -14.40 4.52
CA LEU A 228 5.20 -13.43 3.70
C LEU A 228 5.84 -13.34 2.31
N PRO A 229 5.06 -13.36 1.22
CA PRO A 229 5.58 -13.12 -0.11
C PRO A 229 5.99 -11.65 -0.29
N VAL A 230 7.11 -11.42 -0.97
CA VAL A 230 7.60 -10.07 -1.30
C VAL A 230 7.53 -9.84 -2.81
N ALA A 231 6.86 -8.78 -3.21
CA ALA A 231 6.91 -8.25 -4.56
C ALA A 231 8.17 -7.36 -4.68
N GLU A 232 9.17 -7.87 -5.38
CA GLU A 232 10.49 -7.24 -5.51
C GLU A 232 10.47 -6.09 -6.52
N VAL A 233 9.81 -4.98 -6.15
CA VAL A 233 9.76 -3.76 -6.97
C VAL A 233 11.17 -3.25 -7.24
N SER A 234 12.06 -3.33 -6.24
CA SER A 234 13.46 -2.92 -6.39
C SER A 234 14.23 -3.68 -7.48
N ALA A 235 13.85 -4.92 -7.75
CA ALA A 235 14.45 -5.75 -8.79
C ALA A 235 13.80 -5.59 -10.18
N HIS A 236 12.59 -5.03 -10.25
CA HIS A 236 11.84 -4.87 -11.49
C HIS A 236 11.85 -3.44 -12.02
N PHE A 237 11.82 -2.44 -11.13
CA PHE A 237 11.82 -1.03 -11.50
C PHE A 237 13.27 -0.53 -11.70
N LEU A 238 13.80 -0.82 -12.89
CA LEU A 238 15.20 -0.64 -13.27
C LEU A 238 15.35 0.27 -14.51
N PRO A 239 16.57 0.79 -14.81
CA PRO A 239 16.81 1.52 -16.05
C PRO A 239 16.41 0.69 -17.31
N PRO A 240 16.13 1.36 -18.44
CA PRO A 240 16.24 2.80 -18.66
C PRO A 240 15.11 3.58 -18.00
N TRP A 241 15.43 4.79 -17.49
CA TRP A 241 14.48 5.61 -16.72
C TRP A 241 13.56 6.46 -17.60
N ALA A 242 13.87 6.60 -18.87
CA ALA A 242 13.07 7.40 -19.80
C ALA A 242 11.61 6.96 -19.80
N GLY A 243 10.72 7.90 -19.51
CA GLY A 243 9.27 7.68 -19.46
C GLY A 243 8.74 6.89 -18.27
N LYS A 244 9.59 6.48 -17.30
CA LYS A 244 9.15 5.70 -16.13
C LYS A 244 8.68 6.55 -14.96
N PHE A 245 8.98 7.84 -14.95
CA PHE A 245 8.52 8.76 -13.92
C PHE A 245 7.48 9.72 -14.46
N ALA A 246 6.59 10.18 -13.59
CA ALA A 246 5.66 11.26 -13.84
C ALA A 246 6.38 12.62 -13.84
N SER A 247 5.64 13.70 -14.10
CA SER A 247 6.18 15.06 -14.20
C SER A 247 6.85 15.55 -12.92
N ASP A 248 6.50 15.00 -11.75
CA ASP A 248 7.12 15.29 -10.45
C ASP A 248 8.48 14.62 -10.25
N SER A 249 8.89 13.76 -11.17
CA SER A 249 10.12 12.97 -11.09
C SER A 249 10.24 12.12 -9.82
N PHE A 250 9.11 11.79 -9.19
CA PHE A 250 9.04 10.99 -7.98
C PHE A 250 8.09 9.79 -8.16
N HIS A 251 6.83 10.05 -8.52
CA HIS A 251 5.87 8.98 -8.75
C HIS A 251 6.16 8.24 -10.06
N PRO A 252 5.93 6.93 -10.13
CA PRO A 252 6.00 6.21 -11.39
C PRO A 252 4.94 6.72 -12.35
N SER A 253 5.28 6.82 -13.62
CA SER A 253 4.30 6.96 -14.71
C SER A 253 3.56 5.64 -14.94
N GLN A 254 2.57 5.63 -15.81
CA GLN A 254 1.92 4.38 -16.24
C GLN A 254 2.93 3.35 -16.77
N ALA A 255 3.99 3.79 -17.44
CA ALA A 255 5.06 2.91 -17.90
C ALA A 255 5.90 2.35 -16.74
N GLY A 256 6.20 3.20 -15.74
CA GLY A 256 6.86 2.77 -14.51
C GLY A 256 6.02 1.78 -13.72
N TYR A 257 4.73 2.00 -13.63
CA TYR A 257 3.80 1.08 -12.94
C TYR A 257 3.68 -0.28 -13.62
N ARG A 258 4.03 -0.45 -14.90
CA ARG A 258 4.14 -1.79 -15.52
C ARG A 258 5.22 -2.64 -14.87
N ASP A 259 6.31 -2.03 -14.42
CA ASP A 259 7.36 -2.76 -13.71
C ASP A 259 6.90 -3.21 -12.33
N TRP A 260 6.20 -2.34 -11.59
CA TRP A 260 5.58 -2.67 -10.30
C TRP A 260 4.53 -3.78 -10.44
N THR A 261 3.72 -3.70 -11.51
CA THR A 261 2.71 -4.72 -11.82
C THR A 261 3.35 -6.08 -12.05
N ARG A 262 4.47 -6.14 -12.78
CA ARG A 262 5.21 -7.40 -13.00
C ARG A 262 5.73 -7.97 -11.68
N ALA A 263 6.36 -7.14 -10.84
CA ALA A 263 6.82 -7.57 -9.51
C ALA A 263 5.66 -8.12 -8.66
N LEU A 264 4.55 -7.40 -8.62
CA LEU A 264 3.38 -7.81 -7.84
C LEU A 264 2.77 -9.11 -8.35
N LEU A 265 2.51 -9.23 -9.65
CA LEU A 265 1.91 -10.44 -10.23
C LEU A 265 2.81 -11.67 -10.10
N ALA A 266 4.13 -11.49 -10.07
CA ALA A 266 5.08 -12.58 -9.82
C ALA A 266 5.02 -13.07 -8.36
N ALA A 267 4.78 -12.18 -7.40
CA ALA A 267 4.70 -12.50 -5.98
C ALA A 267 3.34 -13.09 -5.54
N ILE A 268 2.27 -12.81 -6.28
CA ILE A 268 0.93 -13.34 -5.94
C ILE A 268 0.85 -14.83 -6.26
N PRO A 269 0.55 -15.69 -5.27
CA PRO A 269 0.42 -17.14 -5.49
C PRO A 269 -0.59 -17.47 -6.58
N ALA A 270 -0.31 -18.52 -7.36
CA ALA A 270 -1.25 -19.00 -8.40
C ALA A 270 -2.60 -19.46 -7.83
N THR A 271 -2.62 -19.89 -6.56
CA THR A 271 -3.82 -20.31 -5.82
C THR A 271 -4.63 -19.15 -5.25
N ALA A 272 -4.16 -17.91 -5.39
CA ALA A 272 -4.91 -16.75 -4.91
C ALA A 272 -6.30 -16.72 -5.58
N GLY A 273 -7.33 -16.44 -4.79
CA GLY A 273 -8.72 -16.42 -5.25
C GLY A 273 -9.49 -17.73 -5.14
N HIS A 274 -8.82 -18.88 -4.99
CA HIS A 274 -9.46 -20.18 -4.77
C HIS A 274 -9.65 -20.49 -3.28
N ARG A 275 -9.23 -19.60 -2.39
CA ARG A 275 -9.42 -19.77 -0.95
C ARG A 275 -10.86 -19.48 -0.58
N ASN A 276 -11.50 -20.44 0.08
CA ASN A 276 -12.69 -20.12 0.85
C ASN A 276 -12.29 -19.09 1.93
N PRO A 277 -12.97 -17.94 2.03
CA PRO A 277 -12.79 -17.06 3.17
C PRO A 277 -12.96 -17.91 4.44
N GLN A 278 -12.05 -17.74 5.41
CA GLN A 278 -12.20 -18.43 6.70
C GLN A 278 -13.60 -18.11 7.23
N PRO A 279 -14.37 -19.14 7.67
CA PRO A 279 -15.66 -18.88 8.29
C PRO A 279 -15.44 -17.95 9.48
N ASP A 280 -16.29 -16.96 9.59
CA ASP A 280 -16.29 -16.02 10.71
C ASP A 280 -16.38 -16.82 12.02
N PRO A 281 -15.39 -16.76 12.93
CA PRO A 281 -15.44 -17.51 14.17
C PRO A 281 -16.57 -17.11 15.11
N ALA A 282 -17.48 -16.22 14.67
CA ALA A 282 -18.65 -15.71 15.40
C ALA A 282 -19.96 -15.82 14.58
N ALA A 283 -20.02 -16.72 13.59
CA ALA A 283 -21.28 -17.07 12.92
C ALA A 283 -21.99 -18.20 13.68
#